data_bee442716136b55ae81b3a92550b56fa
#
_entry.id   bee442716136b55ae81b3a92550b56fa
#
_cell.length_a   1.000
_cell.length_b   1.000
_cell.length_c   1.000
_cell.angle_alpha   90.00
_cell.angle_beta   90.00
_cell.angle_gamma   90.00
#
_symmetry.space_group_name_H-M   'P 1'
#
loop_
_entity.id
_entity.type
_entity.pdbx_description
1 polymer ?
#
loop_
_entity_poly.entity_id
_entity_poly.type
_entity_poly.pdbx_seq_one_letter_code
_entity_poly.pdbx_strand_id
1 'polypeptide(L)'
;AQTRKKDYTHQVDSVLRLMTLEEKVGQMIQYSNNKLLTGPSLDSRNHTEEIKRGEVGSIFNILTVERARQYQDLAMQSRLRIPLIFGLDVVHGMRTIFPIPMAEAASFNLELIKETASVAAAETSAHGIHWTFAPMVDISRDARWGRSMEGAGEDP
;
A
#
# COMPACT_ATOMS: atom_id res chain seq x y z
N ALA A 1 -12.60 -6.90 24.79
CA ALA A 1 -12.82 -8.24 24.24
C ALA A 1 -11.72 -8.51 23.23
N GLN A 2 -10.84 -9.50 23.48
CA GLN A 2 -9.87 -9.97 22.52
C GLN A 2 -10.63 -10.59 21.34
N THR A 3 -10.64 -9.93 20.20
CA THR A 3 -11.13 -10.51 18.95
C THR A 3 -10.24 -11.71 18.60
N ARG A 4 -10.80 -12.91 18.65
CA ARG A 4 -10.12 -14.15 18.29
C ARG A 4 -9.60 -14.01 16.85
N LYS A 5 -8.29 -13.98 16.67
CA LYS A 5 -7.65 -13.86 15.37
C LYS A 5 -8.08 -15.07 14.52
N LYS A 6 -8.72 -14.82 13.39
CA LYS A 6 -9.22 -15.86 12.50
C LYS A 6 -8.02 -16.56 11.85
N ASP A 7 -7.95 -17.88 11.95
CA ASP A 7 -6.90 -18.67 11.33
C ASP A 7 -7.31 -19.00 9.88
N TYR A 8 -6.49 -18.59 8.94
CA TYR A 8 -6.67 -18.82 7.51
C TYR A 8 -5.66 -19.80 6.91
N THR A 9 -4.83 -20.46 7.73
CA THR A 9 -3.75 -21.34 7.28
C THR A 9 -4.23 -22.38 6.29
N HIS A 10 -5.33 -23.07 6.58
CA HIS A 10 -5.87 -24.10 5.70
C HIS A 10 -6.29 -23.55 4.33
N GLN A 11 -6.92 -22.36 4.29
CA GLN A 11 -7.34 -21.71 3.04
C GLN A 11 -6.12 -21.29 2.21
N VAL A 12 -5.11 -20.71 2.87
CA VAL A 12 -3.84 -20.31 2.24
C VAL A 12 -3.15 -21.52 1.64
N ASP A 13 -2.99 -22.62 2.40
CA ASP A 13 -2.37 -23.86 1.93
C ASP A 13 -3.11 -24.48 0.74
N SER A 14 -4.45 -24.41 0.77
CA SER A 14 -5.27 -24.93 -0.32
C SER A 14 -5.02 -24.16 -1.61
N VAL A 15 -4.93 -22.83 -1.57
CA VAL A 15 -4.65 -21.99 -2.74
C VAL A 15 -3.21 -22.20 -3.21
N LEU A 16 -2.23 -22.23 -2.30
CA LEU A 16 -0.82 -22.44 -2.62
C LEU A 16 -0.56 -23.76 -3.37
N ARG A 17 -1.31 -24.81 -3.06
CA ARG A 17 -1.20 -26.11 -3.77
C ARG A 17 -1.70 -26.03 -5.21
N LEU A 18 -2.59 -25.12 -5.53
CA LEU A 18 -3.12 -24.93 -6.89
C LEU A 18 -2.22 -24.06 -7.76
N MET A 19 -1.33 -23.28 -7.15
CA MET A 19 -0.48 -22.30 -7.84
C MET A 19 0.70 -22.96 -8.55
N THR A 20 0.98 -22.47 -9.77
CA THR A 20 2.26 -22.74 -10.44
C THR A 20 3.40 -21.98 -9.76
N LEU A 21 4.63 -22.25 -10.15
CA LEU A 21 5.79 -21.51 -9.63
C LEU A 21 5.72 -20.02 -10.02
N GLU A 22 5.35 -19.74 -11.26
CA GLU A 22 5.20 -18.37 -11.79
C GLU A 22 4.13 -17.59 -11.01
N GLU A 23 2.98 -18.22 -10.72
CA GLU A 23 1.93 -17.60 -9.93
C GLU A 23 2.38 -17.35 -8.47
N LYS A 24 3.15 -18.24 -7.86
CA LYS A 24 3.73 -18.05 -6.52
C LYS A 24 4.71 -16.90 -6.49
N VAL A 25 5.62 -16.83 -7.48
CA VAL A 25 6.56 -15.71 -7.63
C VAL A 25 5.77 -14.41 -7.87
N GLY A 26 4.75 -14.46 -8.72
CA GLY A 26 3.89 -13.34 -9.02
C GLY A 26 3.25 -12.71 -7.76
N GLN A 27 2.84 -13.51 -6.78
CA GLN A 27 2.29 -12.98 -5.52
C GLN A 27 3.29 -12.13 -4.72
N MET A 28 4.58 -12.28 -4.95
CA MET A 28 5.65 -11.49 -4.32
C MET A 28 6.04 -10.25 -5.14
N ILE A 29 5.51 -10.11 -6.36
CA ILE A 29 5.82 -8.98 -7.26
C ILE A 29 4.86 -7.82 -6.98
N GLN A 30 5.44 -6.63 -6.81
CA GLN A 30 4.72 -5.36 -6.75
C GLN A 30 5.20 -4.46 -7.88
N TYR A 31 4.28 -4.04 -8.76
CA TYR A 31 4.55 -3.01 -9.75
C TYR A 31 4.03 -1.66 -9.31
N SER A 32 4.64 -0.58 -9.82
CA SER A 32 4.16 0.77 -9.61
C SER A 32 3.35 1.28 -10.80
N ASN A 33 2.22 1.94 -10.52
CA ASN A 33 1.43 2.65 -11.53
C ASN A 33 2.03 4.04 -11.78
N ASN A 34 3.11 4.10 -12.55
CA ASN A 34 3.97 5.28 -12.71
C ASN A 34 3.38 6.45 -13.52
N LYS A 35 2.14 6.41 -13.97
CA LYS A 35 1.58 7.44 -14.86
C LYS A 35 1.41 8.83 -14.23
N LEU A 36 1.59 8.96 -12.93
CA LEU A 36 1.37 10.22 -12.18
C LEU A 36 2.57 10.64 -11.33
N LEU A 37 3.70 9.92 -11.43
CA LEU A 37 4.89 10.25 -10.66
C LEU A 37 5.76 11.25 -11.40
N THR A 38 6.22 12.27 -10.67
CA THR A 38 7.27 13.19 -11.12
C THR A 38 8.61 12.56 -10.81
N GLY A 39 9.41 12.28 -11.82
CA GLY A 39 10.74 11.69 -11.66
C GLY A 39 11.02 10.61 -12.69
N PRO A 40 12.26 10.08 -12.74
CA PRO A 40 12.62 9.02 -13.68
C PRO A 40 11.83 7.75 -13.32
N SER A 41 10.93 7.35 -14.21
CA SER A 41 10.23 6.08 -14.14
C SER A 41 11.03 5.04 -14.88
N LEU A 42 11.41 3.96 -14.22
CA LEU A 42 12.15 2.85 -14.81
C LEU A 42 11.24 1.90 -15.59
N ASP A 43 9.92 1.94 -15.36
CA ASP A 43 8.98 1.03 -15.99
C ASP A 43 7.74 1.76 -16.52
N SER A 44 7.67 1.89 -17.84
CA SER A 44 6.51 2.43 -18.56
C SER A 44 5.58 1.33 -19.10
N ARG A 45 5.87 0.06 -18.81
CA ARG A 45 5.12 -1.09 -19.34
C ARG A 45 3.71 -1.12 -18.81
N ASN A 46 2.83 -1.62 -19.64
CA ASN A 46 1.48 -1.95 -19.24
C ASN A 46 1.45 -3.42 -18.78
N HIS A 47 1.34 -3.64 -17.47
CA HIS A 47 1.35 -4.97 -16.87
C HIS A 47 0.03 -5.76 -17.02
N THR A 48 -0.81 -5.39 -17.96
CA THR A 48 -2.13 -6.01 -18.17
C THR A 48 -2.04 -7.51 -18.37
N GLU A 49 -1.09 -7.98 -19.18
CA GLU A 49 -0.99 -9.41 -19.49
C GLU A 49 -0.39 -10.22 -18.34
N GLU A 50 0.57 -9.65 -17.61
CA GLU A 50 1.13 -10.28 -16.40
C GLU A 50 0.05 -10.43 -15.32
N ILE A 51 -0.80 -9.41 -15.14
CA ILE A 51 -1.92 -9.46 -14.19
C ILE A 51 -2.91 -10.56 -14.59
N LYS A 52 -3.30 -10.65 -15.85
CA LYS A 52 -4.21 -11.70 -16.36
C LYS A 52 -3.64 -13.10 -16.22
N ARG A 53 -2.32 -13.26 -16.29
CA ARG A 53 -1.67 -14.55 -16.05
C ARG A 53 -1.50 -14.89 -14.56
N GLY A 54 -1.82 -13.96 -13.64
CA GLY A 54 -1.63 -14.15 -12.20
C GLY A 54 -0.18 -14.00 -11.73
N GLU A 55 0.64 -13.32 -12.52
CA GLU A 55 2.07 -13.09 -12.27
C GLU A 55 2.35 -11.77 -11.52
N VAL A 56 1.32 -11.17 -10.90
CA VAL A 56 1.40 -9.93 -10.12
C VAL A 56 0.52 -10.07 -8.89
N GLY A 57 1.08 -9.81 -7.70
CA GLY A 57 0.35 -9.88 -6.43
C GLY A 57 -0.13 -8.51 -5.93
N SER A 58 0.59 -7.45 -6.27
CA SER A 58 0.26 -6.11 -5.78
C SER A 58 0.64 -5.00 -6.77
N ILE A 59 -0.04 -3.87 -6.65
CA ILE A 59 0.27 -2.66 -7.41
C ILE A 59 0.33 -1.47 -6.44
N PHE A 60 1.37 -0.68 -6.61
CA PHE A 60 1.63 0.53 -5.86
C PHE A 60 1.19 1.78 -6.64
N ASN A 61 0.85 2.86 -5.94
CA ASN A 61 0.46 4.16 -6.52
C ASN A 61 -0.86 4.14 -7.33
N ILE A 62 -1.85 3.45 -6.83
CA ILE A 62 -3.21 3.55 -7.36
C ILE A 62 -3.92 4.72 -6.66
N LEU A 63 -4.29 5.76 -7.42
CA LEU A 63 -4.84 7.01 -6.86
C LEU A 63 -6.34 7.17 -7.07
N THR A 64 -6.99 6.33 -7.87
CA THR A 64 -8.43 6.43 -8.13
C THR A 64 -9.14 5.10 -8.02
N VAL A 65 -10.39 5.16 -7.58
CA VAL A 65 -11.29 3.99 -7.46
C VAL A 65 -11.49 3.30 -8.81
N GLU A 66 -11.62 4.07 -9.88
CA GLU A 66 -11.81 3.54 -11.25
C GLU A 66 -10.60 2.71 -11.66
N ARG A 67 -9.40 3.19 -11.37
CA ARG A 67 -8.16 2.46 -11.70
C ARG A 67 -8.03 1.19 -10.85
N ALA A 68 -8.35 1.27 -9.56
CA ALA A 68 -8.39 0.11 -8.69
C ALA A 68 -9.33 -0.98 -9.24
N ARG A 69 -10.54 -0.60 -9.64
CA ARG A 69 -11.51 -1.52 -10.25
C ARG A 69 -10.99 -2.14 -11.55
N GLN A 70 -10.44 -1.32 -12.46
CA GLN A 70 -9.87 -1.82 -13.72
C GLN A 70 -8.80 -2.90 -13.50
N TYR A 71 -7.89 -2.70 -12.55
CA TYR A 71 -6.87 -3.69 -12.25
C TYR A 71 -7.43 -4.93 -11.56
N GLN A 72 -8.42 -4.78 -10.67
CA GLN A 72 -9.10 -5.95 -10.09
C GLN A 72 -9.84 -6.76 -11.14
N ASP A 73 -10.52 -6.10 -12.09
CA ASP A 73 -11.21 -6.79 -13.18
C ASP A 73 -10.24 -7.60 -14.06
N LEU A 74 -9.01 -7.09 -14.26
CA LEU A 74 -7.94 -7.84 -14.93
C LEU A 74 -7.48 -9.05 -14.11
N ALA A 75 -7.27 -8.88 -12.80
CA ALA A 75 -6.86 -9.96 -11.91
C ALA A 75 -7.91 -11.08 -11.84
N MET A 76 -9.19 -10.70 -11.87
CA MET A 76 -10.30 -11.67 -11.89
C MET A 76 -10.41 -12.47 -13.19
N GLN A 77 -9.65 -12.13 -14.24
CA GLN A 77 -9.53 -12.92 -15.47
C GLN A 77 -8.42 -13.99 -15.35
N SER A 78 -7.56 -13.93 -14.33
CA SER A 78 -6.53 -14.94 -14.10
C SER A 78 -7.14 -16.31 -13.72
N ARG A 79 -6.37 -17.37 -13.90
CA ARG A 79 -6.80 -18.74 -13.65
C ARG A 79 -7.32 -18.97 -12.23
N LEU A 80 -6.64 -18.42 -11.23
CA LEU A 80 -7.01 -18.58 -9.81
C LEU A 80 -7.87 -17.43 -9.28
N ARG A 81 -8.05 -16.37 -10.05
CA ARG A 81 -8.85 -15.19 -9.68
C ARG A 81 -8.47 -14.59 -8.31
N ILE A 82 -7.17 -14.56 -8.02
CA ILE A 82 -6.66 -13.97 -6.79
C ILE A 82 -6.67 -12.44 -6.96
N PRO A 83 -7.34 -11.70 -6.07
CA PRO A 83 -7.37 -10.24 -6.14
C PRO A 83 -5.99 -9.62 -5.89
N LEU A 84 -5.72 -8.47 -6.51
CA LEU A 84 -4.54 -7.67 -6.23
C LEU A 84 -4.63 -6.96 -4.88
N ILE A 85 -3.49 -6.79 -4.23
CA ILE A 85 -3.32 -5.87 -3.11
C ILE A 85 -2.85 -4.52 -3.68
N PHE A 86 -3.49 -3.44 -3.28
CA PHE A 86 -3.06 -2.09 -3.65
C PHE A 86 -2.38 -1.40 -2.48
N GLY A 87 -1.19 -0.85 -2.77
CA GLY A 87 -0.38 -0.10 -1.82
C GLY A 87 -0.26 1.38 -2.18
N LEU A 88 -0.12 2.22 -1.18
CA LEU A 88 0.10 3.65 -1.34
C LEU A 88 0.83 4.23 -0.12
N ASP A 89 1.69 5.22 -0.35
CA ASP A 89 2.22 6.06 0.72
C ASP A 89 1.15 7.08 1.15
N VAL A 90 0.69 6.95 2.38
CA VAL A 90 -0.30 7.87 2.98
C VAL A 90 0.34 8.48 4.22
N VAL A 91 1.41 9.25 4.00
CA VAL A 91 2.32 9.72 5.06
C VAL A 91 1.65 10.75 5.96
N HIS A 92 0.85 11.66 5.39
CA HIS A 92 0.14 12.69 6.13
C HIS A 92 -1.26 13.00 5.57
N GLY A 93 -1.99 11.95 5.22
CA GLY A 93 -3.36 12.01 4.72
C GLY A 93 -3.52 11.53 3.29
N MET A 94 -4.78 11.30 2.89
CA MET A 94 -5.14 10.83 1.54
C MET A 94 -5.85 11.94 0.77
N ARG A 95 -7.08 12.27 1.10
CA ARG A 95 -7.83 13.41 0.56
C ARG A 95 -7.77 14.61 1.50
N THR A 96 -7.94 14.35 2.77
CA THR A 96 -7.67 15.32 3.83
C THR A 96 -6.18 15.33 4.08
N ILE A 97 -5.52 16.46 3.80
CA ILE A 97 -4.09 16.61 4.02
C ILE A 97 -3.87 17.16 5.42
N PHE A 98 -3.14 16.39 6.21
CA PHE A 98 -2.72 16.76 7.57
C PHE A 98 -1.34 17.39 7.56
N PRO A 99 -0.88 17.99 8.67
CA PRO A 99 0.50 18.42 8.82
C PRO A 99 1.48 17.26 8.58
N ILE A 100 2.71 17.59 8.20
CA ILE A 100 3.77 16.57 8.05
C ILE A 100 4.02 15.88 9.40
N PRO A 101 4.47 14.61 9.41
CA PRO A 101 4.65 13.84 10.66
C PRO A 101 5.52 14.54 11.71
N MET A 102 6.57 15.24 11.31
CA MET A 102 7.37 16.06 12.23
C MET A 102 6.56 17.15 12.92
N ALA A 103 5.63 17.80 12.21
CA ALA A 103 4.77 18.83 12.79
C ALA A 103 3.67 18.22 13.68
N GLU A 104 3.15 17.04 13.32
CA GLU A 104 2.24 16.28 14.20
C GLU A 104 2.94 15.87 15.49
N ALA A 105 4.17 15.35 15.41
CA ALA A 105 4.98 15.00 16.57
C ALA A 105 5.24 16.21 17.49
N ALA A 106 5.50 17.40 16.92
CA ALA A 106 5.69 18.63 17.68
C ALA A 106 4.42 19.10 18.43
N SER A 107 3.26 18.54 18.15
CA SER A 107 2.04 18.80 18.92
C SER A 107 2.05 18.16 20.30
N PHE A 108 2.87 17.11 20.52
CA PHE A 108 2.89 16.25 21.72
C PHE A 108 1.50 15.70 22.10
N ASN A 109 0.60 15.56 21.12
CA ASN A 109 -0.77 15.12 21.33
C ASN A 109 -1.02 13.79 20.60
N LEU A 110 -0.86 12.68 21.32
CA LEU A 110 -1.00 11.32 20.76
C LEU A 110 -2.43 11.03 20.28
N GLU A 111 -3.45 11.58 20.92
CA GLU A 111 -4.84 11.37 20.50
C GLU A 111 -5.12 12.07 19.17
N LEU A 112 -4.58 13.26 18.95
CA LEU A 112 -4.69 13.98 17.67
C LEU A 112 -4.00 13.18 16.55
N ILE A 113 -2.78 12.70 16.78
CA ILE A 113 -2.03 11.88 15.80
C ILE A 113 -2.81 10.59 15.45
N LYS A 114 -3.42 9.96 16.43
CA LYS A 114 -4.27 8.78 16.21
C LYS A 114 -5.52 9.12 15.41
N GLU A 115 -6.13 10.25 15.63
CA GLU A 115 -7.31 10.72 14.89
C GLU A 115 -6.98 11.02 13.44
N THR A 116 -5.89 11.74 13.15
CA THR A 116 -5.42 12.01 11.78
C THR A 116 -5.13 10.72 11.02
N ALA A 117 -4.44 9.78 11.65
CA ALA A 117 -4.17 8.46 11.07
C ALA A 117 -5.47 7.67 10.81
N SER A 118 -6.46 7.77 11.68
CA SER A 118 -7.75 7.10 11.53
C SER A 118 -8.56 7.66 10.35
N VAL A 119 -8.56 8.98 10.17
CA VAL A 119 -9.19 9.62 8.99
C VAL A 119 -8.48 9.22 7.71
N ALA A 120 -7.14 9.29 7.70
CA ALA A 120 -6.33 8.88 6.56
C ALA A 120 -6.60 7.42 6.17
N ALA A 121 -6.68 6.52 7.13
CA ALA A 121 -6.98 5.10 6.90
C ALA A 121 -8.39 4.87 6.34
N ALA A 122 -9.39 5.59 6.87
CA ALA A 122 -10.76 5.50 6.39
C ALA A 122 -10.89 5.97 4.93
N GLU A 123 -10.30 7.12 4.59
CA GLU A 123 -10.29 7.67 3.24
C GLU A 123 -9.53 6.73 2.27
N THR A 124 -8.37 6.22 2.66
CA THR A 124 -7.55 5.29 1.89
C THR A 124 -8.31 4.00 1.60
N SER A 125 -8.95 3.44 2.62
CA SER A 125 -9.77 2.23 2.48
C SER A 125 -10.95 2.43 1.53
N ALA A 126 -11.61 3.60 1.60
CA ALA A 126 -12.70 3.96 0.70
C ALA A 126 -12.24 4.09 -0.77
N HIS A 127 -10.96 4.34 -1.02
CA HIS A 127 -10.36 4.33 -2.36
C HIS A 127 -9.97 2.93 -2.87
N GLY A 128 -10.19 1.89 -2.06
CA GLY A 128 -9.84 0.51 -2.41
C GLY A 128 -8.37 0.19 -2.21
N ILE A 129 -7.65 0.98 -1.43
CA ILE A 129 -6.26 0.72 -1.05
C ILE A 129 -6.25 -0.17 0.20
N HIS A 130 -5.41 -1.20 0.21
CA HIS A 130 -5.38 -2.23 1.26
C HIS A 130 -4.15 -2.12 2.15
N TRP A 131 -3.12 -1.43 1.68
CA TRP A 131 -1.80 -1.38 2.30
C TRP A 131 -1.22 0.03 2.23
N THR A 132 -0.88 0.59 3.37
CA THR A 132 -0.13 1.85 3.44
C THR A 132 1.29 1.60 3.95
N PHE A 133 2.25 2.40 3.46
CA PHE A 133 3.64 2.38 3.89
C PHE A 133 3.94 3.49 4.93
N ALA A 134 2.91 4.02 5.57
CA ALA A 134 3.00 4.93 6.71
C ALA A 134 2.65 4.17 8.02
N PRO A 135 3.17 4.62 9.17
CA PRO A 135 4.08 5.75 9.37
C PRO A 135 5.51 5.44 8.95
N MET A 136 6.30 6.48 8.64
CA MET A 136 7.76 6.39 8.52
C MET A 136 8.34 6.24 9.92
N VAL A 137 9.06 5.14 10.15
CA VAL A 137 9.60 4.79 11.48
C VAL A 137 11.12 4.95 11.58
N ASP A 138 11.75 5.51 10.53
CA ASP A 138 13.17 5.83 10.55
C ASP A 138 13.44 7.02 11.47
N ILE A 139 14.54 6.95 12.22
CA ILE A 139 14.97 8.01 13.11
C ILE A 139 15.84 8.98 12.31
N SER A 140 15.39 10.23 12.17
CA SER A 140 16.10 11.27 11.44
C SER A 140 17.10 11.99 12.35
N ARG A 141 18.36 11.60 12.32
CA ARG A 141 19.46 12.24 13.10
C ARG A 141 20.20 13.34 12.35
N ASP A 142 19.99 13.44 11.05
CA ASP A 142 20.66 14.41 10.19
C ASP A 142 19.61 15.10 9.28
N ALA A 143 19.44 16.40 9.49
CA ALA A 143 18.47 17.20 8.74
C ALA A 143 18.77 17.30 7.23
N ARG A 144 19.95 16.87 6.77
CA ARG A 144 20.30 16.79 5.35
C ARG A 144 19.65 15.59 4.65
N TRP A 145 19.14 14.61 5.41
CA TRP A 145 18.39 13.50 4.84
C TRP A 145 17.07 13.99 4.23
N GLY A 146 16.87 13.74 2.94
CA GLY A 146 15.75 14.31 2.18
C GLY A 146 14.35 13.88 2.64
N ARG A 147 14.24 12.83 3.49
CA ARG A 147 12.98 12.33 4.05
C ARG A 147 12.79 12.66 5.55
N SER A 148 13.58 13.54 6.11
CA SER A 148 13.51 13.92 7.54
C SER A 148 12.11 14.42 7.95
N MET A 149 11.41 15.10 7.04
CA MET A 149 10.06 15.62 7.27
C MET A 149 8.97 14.55 7.37
N GLU A 150 9.24 13.33 6.90
CA GLU A 150 8.26 12.23 6.89
C GLU A 150 8.24 11.44 8.21
N GLY A 151 9.24 11.61 9.05
CA GLY A 151 9.39 10.93 10.35
C GLY A 151 8.97 11.81 11.53
N ALA A 152 8.87 11.17 12.71
CA ALA A 152 8.46 11.86 13.94
C ALA A 152 9.58 12.62 14.64
N GLY A 153 10.85 12.51 14.16
CA GLY A 153 11.98 13.24 14.74
C GLY A 153 13.23 12.37 14.93
N GLU A 154 14.06 12.78 15.87
CA GLU A 154 15.39 12.19 16.11
C GLU A 154 15.44 11.20 17.31
N ASP A 155 14.38 11.15 18.09
CA ASP A 155 14.25 10.24 19.25
C ASP A 155 13.43 8.99 18.88
N PRO A 156 13.79 7.80 19.45
CA PRO A 156 13.06 6.55 19.26
C PRO A 156 11.63 6.58 19.79
#